data_28c36fdb7b3aee784730db82ff1e53e7
#
_entry.id   28c36fdb7b3aee784730db82ff1e53e7
#
_cell.length_a   1.000
_cell.length_b   1.000
_cell.length_c   1.000
_cell.angle_alpha   90.00
_cell.angle_beta   90.00
_cell.angle_gamma   90.00
#
_symmetry.space_group_name_H-M   'P 1'
#
loop_
_entity.id
_entity.type
_entity.pdbx_description
1 polymer ?
#
loop_
_entity_poly.entity_id
_entity_poly.type
_entity_poly.pdbx_seq_one_letter_code
_entity_poly.pdbx_strand_id
1 'polypeptide(L)'
;MLSNKARLVAERAKQVYEERLRERLESSDHGRFVCIEPESGDFFLGDTIDEAVNQAIDAYPDRLTHTLRIGHEAAIHIGDFILG
;
A
#
# COMPACT_ATOMS: atom_id res chain seq x y z
N MET A 1 -7.60 16.40 4.09
CA MET A 1 -6.77 15.97 5.20
C MET A 1 -7.15 14.58 5.66
N LEU A 2 -6.15 13.74 5.89
CA LEU A 2 -6.43 12.38 6.31
C LEU A 2 -6.82 12.35 7.78
N SER A 3 -7.76 11.47 8.09
CA SER A 3 -8.12 11.25 9.48
C SER A 3 -6.96 10.55 10.18
N ASN A 4 -6.99 10.55 11.51
CA ASN A 4 -5.97 9.85 12.28
C ASN A 4 -5.98 8.36 11.94
N LYS A 5 -7.17 7.81 11.75
CA LYS A 5 -7.29 6.40 11.44
C LYS A 5 -6.68 6.08 10.10
N ALA A 6 -6.94 6.89 9.10
CA ALA A 6 -6.39 6.67 7.76
C ALA A 6 -4.86 6.77 7.79
N ARG A 7 -4.35 7.70 8.58
CA ARG A 7 -2.92 7.87 8.69
C ARG A 7 -2.25 6.67 9.37
N LEU A 8 -2.89 6.15 10.40
CA LEU A 8 -2.38 4.97 11.07
C LEU A 8 -2.39 3.75 10.15
N VAL A 9 -3.43 3.64 9.35
CA VAL A 9 -3.52 2.55 8.37
C VAL A 9 -2.37 2.65 7.39
N ALA A 10 -2.10 3.86 6.88
CA ALA A 10 -1.02 4.05 5.94
C ALA A 10 0.33 3.70 6.57
N GLU A 11 0.55 4.13 7.79
CA GLU A 11 1.80 3.84 8.48
C GLU A 11 2.01 2.36 8.71
N ARG A 12 0.96 1.67 9.13
CA ARG A 12 1.04 0.25 9.35
C ARG A 12 1.24 -0.53 8.05
N ALA A 13 0.56 -0.09 7.00
CA ALA A 13 0.72 -0.73 5.70
C ALA A 13 2.15 -0.58 5.19
N LYS A 14 2.72 0.61 5.36
CA LYS A 14 4.10 0.82 4.96
C LYS A 14 5.05 -0.07 5.76
N GLN A 15 4.76 -0.24 7.03
CA GLN A 15 5.57 -1.09 7.89
C GLN A 15 5.49 -2.54 7.43
N VAL A 16 4.29 -3.03 7.12
CA VAL A 16 4.12 -4.37 6.60
C VAL A 16 4.90 -4.53 5.29
N TYR A 17 4.81 -3.55 4.43
CA TYR A 17 5.52 -3.58 3.17
C TYR A 17 7.03 -3.67 3.39
N GLU A 18 7.58 -2.78 4.19
CA GLU A 18 9.02 -2.74 4.43
C GLU A 18 9.54 -4.01 5.09
N GLU A 19 8.81 -4.55 6.02
CA GLU A 19 9.30 -5.67 6.80
C GLU A 19 9.05 -7.03 6.16
N ARG A 20 7.98 -7.14 5.38
CA ARG A 20 7.56 -8.45 4.89
C ARG A 20 7.51 -8.60 3.38
N LEU A 21 7.21 -7.52 2.68
CA LEU A 21 6.86 -7.62 1.28
C LEU A 21 7.87 -7.03 0.32
N ARG A 22 8.58 -6.02 0.78
CA ARG A 22 9.39 -5.21 -0.10
C ARG A 22 10.37 -6.01 -0.95
N GLU A 23 11.17 -6.80 -0.31
CA GLU A 23 12.22 -7.53 -1.01
C GLU A 23 11.64 -8.45 -2.07
N ARG A 24 10.62 -9.19 -1.68
CA ARG A 24 10.00 -10.13 -2.58
C ARG A 24 9.25 -9.45 -3.71
N LEU A 25 8.46 -8.44 -3.38
CA LEU A 25 7.65 -7.79 -4.39
C LEU A 25 8.46 -6.92 -5.33
N GLU A 26 9.50 -6.27 -4.83
CA GLU A 26 10.35 -5.48 -5.71
C GLU A 26 11.12 -6.36 -6.68
N SER A 27 11.35 -7.60 -6.32
CA SER A 27 12.02 -8.53 -7.19
C SER A 27 11.11 -9.07 -8.28
N SER A 28 9.86 -9.39 -7.94
CA SER A 28 8.96 -10.07 -8.87
C SER A 28 7.89 -9.16 -9.49
N ASP A 29 7.53 -8.08 -8.81
CA ASP A 29 6.39 -7.27 -9.21
C ASP A 29 6.68 -5.79 -9.27
N HIS A 30 7.92 -5.45 -9.58
CA HIS A 30 8.34 -4.05 -9.65
C HIS A 30 7.45 -3.24 -10.60
N GLY A 31 6.98 -2.12 -10.13
CA GLY A 31 6.14 -1.24 -10.94
C GLY A 31 4.65 -1.50 -10.84
N ARG A 32 4.26 -2.65 -10.28
CA ARG A 32 2.85 -2.93 -10.06
C ARG A 32 2.39 -2.26 -8.78
N PHE A 33 1.10 -2.37 -8.50
CA PHE A 33 0.53 -1.78 -7.28
C PHE A 33 0.18 -2.87 -6.28
N VAL A 34 0.34 -2.55 -5.00
CA VAL A 34 -0.06 -3.47 -3.93
C VAL A 34 -0.96 -2.71 -2.97
N CYS A 35 -2.12 -3.29 -2.68
CA CYS A 35 -3.06 -2.76 -1.71
C CYS A 35 -2.96 -3.63 -0.46
N ILE A 36 -2.64 -3.03 0.66
CA ILE A 36 -2.38 -3.75 1.89
C ILE A 36 -3.46 -3.49 2.92
N GLU A 37 -3.98 -4.56 3.50
CA GLU A 37 -4.88 -4.46 4.64
C GLU A 37 -4.04 -4.75 5.87
N PRO A 38 -3.68 -3.73 6.64
CA PRO A 38 -2.64 -3.89 7.68
C PRO A 38 -3.04 -4.70 8.89
N GLU A 39 -4.31 -4.81 9.20
CA GLU A 39 -4.71 -5.59 10.37
C GLU A 39 -4.48 -7.08 10.16
N SER A 40 -4.75 -7.57 8.96
CA SER A 40 -4.51 -8.97 8.64
C SER A 40 -3.12 -9.20 8.08
N GLY A 41 -2.55 -8.17 7.48
CA GLY A 41 -1.30 -8.31 6.74
C GLY A 41 -1.51 -8.80 5.32
N ASP A 42 -2.76 -8.99 4.90
CA ASP A 42 -3.04 -9.46 3.54
C ASP A 42 -2.77 -8.35 2.53
N PHE A 43 -2.41 -8.75 1.34
CA PHE A 43 -2.12 -7.79 0.30
C PHE A 43 -2.65 -8.30 -1.05
N PHE A 44 -2.88 -7.36 -1.94
CA PHE A 44 -3.49 -7.64 -3.23
C PHE A 44 -2.73 -6.90 -4.32
N LEU A 45 -2.36 -7.61 -5.36
CA LEU A 45 -1.55 -7.05 -6.43
C LEU A 45 -2.38 -6.71 -7.65
N GLY A 46 -1.98 -5.66 -8.35
CA GLY A 46 -2.65 -5.29 -9.60
C GLY A 46 -1.73 -4.47 -10.48
N ASP A 47 -2.02 -4.46 -11.76
CA ASP A 47 -1.29 -3.62 -12.70
C ASP A 47 -1.73 -2.17 -12.59
N THR A 48 -2.91 -1.95 -12.02
CA THR A 48 -3.42 -0.61 -11.77
C THR A 48 -3.86 -0.52 -10.33
N ILE A 49 -4.02 0.71 -9.86
CA ILE A 49 -4.52 0.96 -8.51
C ILE A 49 -5.89 0.32 -8.34
N ASP A 50 -6.76 0.51 -9.35
CA ASP A 50 -8.11 -0.04 -9.28
C ASP A 50 -8.13 -1.55 -9.12
N GLU A 51 -7.28 -2.24 -9.82
CA GLU A 51 -7.22 -3.70 -9.71
C GLU A 51 -6.85 -4.14 -8.31
N ALA A 52 -5.83 -3.51 -7.75
CA ALA A 52 -5.39 -3.86 -6.41
C ALA A 52 -6.45 -3.53 -5.37
N VAL A 53 -7.03 -2.34 -5.48
CA VAL A 53 -8.03 -1.88 -4.52
C VAL A 53 -9.31 -2.70 -4.59
N ASN A 54 -9.76 -3.03 -5.79
CA ASN A 54 -10.99 -3.81 -5.92
C ASN A 54 -10.88 -5.19 -5.30
N GLN A 55 -9.73 -5.82 -5.43
CA GLN A 55 -9.52 -7.11 -4.78
C GLN A 55 -9.58 -6.98 -3.27
N ALA A 56 -8.98 -5.91 -2.75
CA ALA A 56 -8.98 -5.68 -1.31
C ALA A 56 -10.38 -5.41 -0.79
N ILE A 57 -11.17 -4.66 -1.53
CA ILE A 57 -12.54 -4.36 -1.14
C ILE A 57 -13.38 -5.63 -1.13
N ASP A 58 -13.17 -6.50 -2.11
CA ASP A 58 -13.89 -7.76 -2.15
C ASP A 58 -13.58 -8.62 -0.93
N ALA A 59 -12.33 -8.63 -0.50
CA ALA A 59 -11.91 -9.45 0.62
C ALA A 59 -12.23 -8.81 1.97
N TYR A 60 -12.10 -7.49 2.05
CA TYR A 60 -12.24 -6.76 3.31
C TYR A 60 -13.05 -5.49 3.11
N PRO A 61 -14.36 -5.62 2.85
CA PRO A 61 -15.18 -4.45 2.50
C PRO A 61 -15.28 -3.40 3.61
N ASP A 62 -15.05 -3.82 4.85
CA ASP A 62 -15.17 -2.90 5.98
C ASP A 62 -13.85 -2.44 6.57
N ARG A 63 -12.74 -2.76 5.91
CA ARG A 63 -11.43 -2.40 6.42
C ARG A 63 -10.82 -1.28 5.59
N LEU A 64 -10.02 -0.48 6.26
CA LEU A 64 -9.23 0.53 5.56
C LEU A 64 -7.96 -0.12 5.04
N THR A 65 -7.58 0.27 3.84
CA THR A 65 -6.39 -0.28 3.20
C THR A 65 -5.53 0.87 2.70
N HIS A 66 -4.33 0.54 2.28
CA HIS A 66 -3.42 1.53 1.73
C HIS A 66 -2.72 0.93 0.52
N THR A 67 -2.61 1.70 -0.55
CA THR A 67 -2.03 1.22 -1.79
C THR A 67 -0.70 1.90 -2.06
N LEU A 68 0.29 1.10 -2.45
CA LEU A 68 1.62 1.56 -2.78
C LEU A 68 1.99 1.05 -4.16
N ARG A 69 2.89 1.78 -4.81
CA ARG A 69 3.47 1.29 -6.05
C ARG A 69 4.78 0.60 -5.72
N ILE A 70 4.90 -0.64 -6.13
CA ILE A 70 6.06 -1.46 -5.78
C ILE A 70 7.32 -0.94 -6.46
N GLY A 71 8.35 -0.74 -5.65
CA GLY A 71 9.63 -0.26 -6.16
C GLY A 71 9.70 1.23 -6.41
N HIS A 72 8.63 1.97 -6.15
CA HIS A 72 8.61 3.41 -6.38
C HIS A 72 8.48 4.15 -5.07
N GLU A 73 9.55 4.16 -4.35
CA GLU A 73 9.58 4.80 -3.06
C GLU A 73 9.30 6.28 -3.12
N ALA A 74 9.61 6.89 -4.24
CA ALA A 74 9.33 8.28 -4.42
C ALA A 74 7.85 8.60 -4.24
N ALA A 75 7.01 7.66 -4.55
CA ALA A 75 5.59 7.86 -4.36
C ALA A 75 5.26 8.04 -2.89
N ILE A 76 6.04 7.44 -2.04
CA ILE A 76 5.84 7.51 -0.62
C ILE A 76 6.24 8.86 -0.11
N HIS A 77 7.19 9.47 -0.76
CA HIS A 77 7.71 10.73 -0.31
C HIS A 77 7.08 11.93 -0.94
N ILE A 78 6.08 11.73 -1.74
CA ILE A 78 5.46 12.85 -2.38
C ILE A 78 5.05 13.91 -1.41
N GLY A 79 4.52 13.51 -0.30
CA GLY A 79 4.13 14.45 0.71
C GLY A 79 5.28 15.25 1.26
N ASP A 80 6.33 14.56 1.61
CA ASP A 80 7.50 15.22 2.14
C ASP A 80 8.16 16.05 1.09
N PHE A 81 8.21 15.55 -0.11
CA PHE A 81 8.82 16.18 -1.21
C PHE A 81 8.15 17.47 -1.58
N ILE A 82 6.87 17.50 -1.50
CA ILE A 82 6.13 18.68 -1.75
C ILE A 82 6.52 19.81 -0.87
N LEU A 83 6.96 19.49 0.29
CA LEU A 83 7.38 20.48 1.21
C LEU A 83 8.69 21.06 0.85
N GLY A 84 9.45 20.25 0.20
CA GLY A 84 10.80 20.66 -0.14
C GLY A 84 10.78 21.62 -1.24
#